data_1a1d2b008d20852015a1874434188b0b
#
_entry.id   1a1d2b008d20852015a1874434188b0b
#
_cell.length_a   1.000
_cell.length_b   1.000
_cell.length_c   1.000
_cell.angle_alpha   90.00
_cell.angle_beta   90.00
_cell.angle_gamma   90.00
#
_symmetry.space_group_name_H-M   'P 1'
#
loop_
_entity.id
_entity.type
_entity.pdbx_description
1 polymer ?
#
loop_
_entity_poly.entity_id
_entity_poly.type
_entity_poly.pdbx_seq_one_letter_code
_entity_poly.pdbx_strand_id
1 'polypeptide(L)'
;MRNVALFIAMSLDGYIAKKDGSVDWLQGQEAGQNDMVSYQKFIQDIDTVIMGWNTYHQIATELSSDHWFYEHLDSYIFTHRKLAGKENIHFIQGDICESILHMKRLEGKGIWICGGADIIQPLIERDIIDTYHISVIPIILGNGISLFQGRKASLKLKLMASESYNGITDLIYKRR
;
A
#
# COMPACT_ATOMS: atom_id res chain seq x y z
N MET A 1 -2.59 -1.63 20.47
CA MET A 1 -2.33 -2.38 19.22
C MET A 1 -2.07 -1.39 18.11
N ARG A 2 -1.09 -1.66 17.25
CA ARG A 2 -0.71 -0.81 16.12
C ARG A 2 -1.83 -0.78 15.08
N ASN A 3 -2.04 0.37 14.44
CA ASN A 3 -3.00 0.51 13.34
C ASN A 3 -2.42 -0.10 12.06
N VAL A 4 -3.18 -0.96 11.40
CA VAL A 4 -2.84 -1.51 10.07
C VAL A 4 -3.56 -0.69 9.02
N ALA A 5 -2.81 0.08 8.24
CA ALA A 5 -3.34 0.97 7.23
C ALA A 5 -2.96 0.51 5.81
N LEU A 6 -3.92 0.33 4.95
CA LEU A 6 -3.71 0.28 3.51
C LEU A 6 -3.62 1.72 3.00
N PHE A 7 -2.48 2.13 2.48
CA PHE A 7 -2.34 3.39 1.73
C PHE A 7 -1.88 3.04 0.32
N ILE A 8 -2.73 3.30 -0.65
CA ILE A 8 -2.49 2.91 -2.04
C ILE A 8 -3.24 3.82 -3.02
N ALA A 9 -2.64 4.06 -4.19
CA ALA A 9 -3.28 4.71 -5.31
C ALA A 9 -3.97 3.68 -6.21
N MET A 10 -5.11 4.05 -6.79
CA MET A 10 -5.80 3.27 -7.81
C MET A 10 -6.36 4.18 -8.91
N SER A 11 -6.57 3.61 -10.09
CA SER A 11 -7.35 4.25 -11.15
C SER A 11 -8.83 4.40 -10.73
N LEU A 12 -9.58 5.26 -11.41
CA LEU A 12 -11.00 5.45 -11.14
C LEU A 12 -11.81 4.14 -11.26
N ASP A 13 -11.38 3.24 -12.13
CA ASP A 13 -11.97 1.91 -12.35
C ASP A 13 -11.32 0.79 -11.51
N GLY A 14 -10.51 1.14 -10.47
CA GLY A 14 -10.09 0.24 -9.40
C GLY A 14 -8.85 -0.60 -9.64
N TYR A 15 -7.98 -0.23 -10.57
CA TYR A 15 -6.71 -0.92 -10.81
C TYR A 15 -5.55 -0.22 -10.10
N ILE A 16 -4.58 -0.99 -9.60
CA ILE A 16 -3.37 -0.51 -8.92
C ILE A 16 -2.13 -0.53 -9.79
N ALA A 17 -2.17 -1.24 -10.91
CA ALA A 17 -1.12 -1.28 -11.92
C ALA A 17 -1.72 -1.72 -13.27
N LYS A 18 -1.01 -1.47 -14.36
CA LYS A 18 -1.29 -2.11 -15.65
C LYS A 18 -1.04 -3.62 -15.58
N LYS A 19 -1.40 -4.38 -16.63
CA LYS A 19 -1.19 -5.85 -16.68
C LYS A 19 0.27 -6.26 -16.55
N ASP A 20 1.19 -5.44 -17.05
CA ASP A 20 2.64 -5.62 -16.97
C ASP A 20 3.25 -5.20 -15.63
N GLY A 21 2.42 -4.67 -14.70
CA GLY A 21 2.84 -4.15 -13.41
C GLY A 21 3.28 -2.68 -13.42
N SER A 22 3.30 -2.02 -14.58
CA SER A 22 3.72 -0.63 -14.67
C SER A 22 2.76 0.34 -13.99
N VAL A 23 3.32 1.43 -13.44
CA VAL A 23 2.61 2.46 -12.65
C VAL A 23 2.92 3.87 -13.16
N ASP A 24 3.30 4.02 -14.41
CA ASP A 24 3.66 5.27 -15.09
C ASP A 24 2.50 6.29 -15.20
N TRP A 25 1.31 5.89 -14.84
CA TRP A 25 0.08 6.68 -14.81
C TRP A 25 -0.24 7.30 -13.44
N LEU A 26 0.56 7.06 -12.41
CA LEU A 26 0.36 7.56 -11.04
C LEU A 26 0.71 9.05 -10.93
N GLN A 27 -0.07 9.90 -11.55
CA GLN A 27 0.11 11.36 -11.51
C GLN A 27 -1.23 12.09 -11.57
N GLY A 28 -1.27 13.29 -11.02
CA GLY A 28 -2.43 14.15 -11.09
C GLY A 28 -2.64 14.79 -12.47
N GLN A 29 -3.55 15.74 -12.56
CA GLN A 29 -3.93 16.39 -13.80
C GLN A 29 -2.85 17.29 -14.39
N GLU A 30 -2.07 17.97 -13.55
CA GLU A 30 -1.07 18.95 -13.95
C GLU A 30 0.33 18.50 -13.53
N ALA A 31 1.25 18.45 -14.47
CA ALA A 31 2.65 18.14 -14.20
C ALA A 31 3.29 19.19 -13.29
N GLY A 32 4.17 18.75 -12.39
CA GLY A 32 4.91 19.65 -11.49
C GLY A 32 4.14 20.10 -10.24
N GLN A 33 2.89 19.68 -10.05
CA GLN A 33 2.17 19.83 -8.78
C GLN A 33 2.66 18.80 -7.75
N ASN A 34 2.46 19.12 -6.46
CA ASN A 34 2.83 18.20 -5.39
C ASN A 34 1.72 17.18 -5.17
N ASP A 35 1.89 15.97 -5.70
CA ASP A 35 0.97 14.85 -5.55
C ASP A 35 1.25 14.02 -4.27
N MET A 36 2.19 14.46 -3.42
CA MET A 36 2.63 13.73 -2.22
C MET A 36 2.07 14.29 -0.90
N VAL A 37 1.16 15.27 -0.95
CA VAL A 37 0.65 15.95 0.26
C VAL A 37 0.05 14.96 1.26
N SER A 38 -0.77 14.06 0.79
CA SER A 38 -1.44 13.07 1.61
C SER A 38 -0.45 12.03 2.17
N TYR A 39 0.50 11.59 1.35
CA TYR A 39 1.58 10.69 1.78
C TYR A 39 2.43 11.30 2.89
N GLN A 40 2.81 12.58 2.78
CA GLN A 40 3.60 13.27 3.79
C GLN A 40 2.90 13.36 5.15
N LYS A 41 1.58 13.50 5.16
CA LYS A 41 0.76 13.45 6.38
C LYS A 41 0.71 12.02 6.93
N PHE A 42 0.44 11.04 6.07
CA PHE A 42 0.28 9.64 6.44
C PHE A 42 1.54 9.04 7.06
N ILE A 43 2.72 9.32 6.47
CA ILE A 43 3.98 8.65 6.85
C ILE A 43 4.47 9.02 8.26
N GLN A 44 3.99 10.14 8.84
CA GLN A 44 4.38 10.59 10.18
C GLN A 44 3.95 9.62 11.28
N ASP A 45 2.86 8.89 11.06
CA ASP A 45 2.29 7.93 12.00
C ASP A 45 2.69 6.48 11.70
N ILE A 46 3.66 6.28 10.80
CA ILE A 46 4.12 4.96 10.34
C ILE A 46 5.58 4.75 10.72
N ASP A 47 5.93 3.53 11.12
CA ASP A 47 7.31 3.06 11.30
C ASP A 47 7.64 1.78 10.54
N THR A 48 6.62 1.12 10.00
CA THR A 48 6.75 -0.18 9.34
C THR A 48 6.00 -0.19 8.01
N VAL A 49 6.67 -0.64 6.94
CA VAL A 49 6.05 -0.85 5.63
C VAL A 49 6.11 -2.31 5.22
N ILE A 50 5.00 -2.81 4.67
CA ILE A 50 4.84 -4.20 4.23
C ILE A 50 4.57 -4.22 2.74
N MET A 51 5.32 -5.05 2.00
CA MET A 51 5.12 -5.23 0.57
C MET A 51 5.53 -6.61 0.10
N GLY A 52 5.06 -6.99 -1.09
CA GLY A 52 5.49 -8.18 -1.79
C GLY A 52 6.77 -7.95 -2.58
N TRP A 53 7.40 -9.05 -3.01
CA TRP A 53 8.63 -9.03 -3.79
C TRP A 53 8.54 -8.15 -5.06
N ASN A 54 7.46 -8.24 -5.82
CA ASN A 54 7.33 -7.50 -7.08
C ASN A 54 7.34 -5.99 -6.84
N THR A 55 6.61 -5.52 -5.82
CA THR A 55 6.60 -4.11 -5.42
C THR A 55 7.98 -3.65 -4.95
N TYR A 56 8.63 -4.44 -4.08
CA TYR A 56 10.00 -4.15 -3.63
C TYR A 56 10.98 -4.06 -4.79
N HIS A 57 10.97 -5.05 -5.69
CA HIS A 57 11.87 -5.11 -6.82
C HIS A 57 11.68 -3.90 -7.75
N GLN A 58 10.44 -3.56 -8.07
CA GLN A 58 10.12 -2.39 -8.90
C GLN A 58 10.62 -1.09 -8.27
N ILE A 59 10.38 -0.88 -6.98
CA ILE A 59 10.87 0.32 -6.28
C ILE A 59 12.39 0.37 -6.30
N ALA A 60 13.06 -0.74 -5.96
CA ALA A 60 14.51 -0.80 -5.82
C ALA A 60 15.27 -0.74 -7.14
N THR A 61 14.65 -1.08 -8.27
CA THR A 61 15.34 -1.14 -9.58
C THR A 61 14.88 -0.12 -10.58
N GLU A 62 13.62 0.36 -10.48
CA GLU A 62 13.03 1.25 -11.49
C GLU A 62 12.68 2.63 -10.93
N LEU A 63 12.06 2.70 -9.74
CA LEU A 63 11.54 3.94 -9.19
C LEU A 63 12.54 4.70 -8.32
N SER A 64 13.43 4.00 -7.62
CA SER A 64 14.44 4.57 -6.74
C SER A 64 15.69 3.67 -6.70
N SER A 65 16.41 3.61 -7.83
CA SER A 65 17.56 2.71 -8.01
C SER A 65 18.78 3.10 -7.20
N ASP A 66 18.93 4.39 -6.84
CA ASP A 66 20.13 4.92 -6.19
C ASP A 66 20.12 4.72 -4.67
N HIS A 67 18.95 4.68 -4.04
CA HIS A 67 18.77 4.49 -2.61
C HIS A 67 17.43 3.87 -2.29
N TRP A 68 17.28 3.26 -1.10
CA TRP A 68 16.00 2.73 -0.68
C TRP A 68 15.05 3.86 -0.26
N PHE A 69 13.94 4.00 -0.97
CA PHE A 69 13.00 5.12 -0.78
C PHE A 69 12.43 5.17 0.65
N TYR A 70 12.27 4.02 1.30
CA TYR A 70 11.73 3.89 2.66
C TYR A 70 12.81 3.63 3.71
N GLU A 71 14.00 4.21 3.58
CA GLU A 71 15.12 4.01 4.50
C GLU A 71 14.80 4.40 5.95
N HIS A 72 13.81 5.27 6.16
CA HIS A 72 13.34 5.72 7.47
C HIS A 72 12.29 4.78 8.11
N LEU A 73 11.93 3.67 7.46
CA LEU A 73 10.96 2.68 7.92
C LEU A 73 11.60 1.29 7.98
N ASP A 74 11.13 0.47 8.92
CA ASP A 74 11.35 -0.97 8.84
C ASP A 74 10.53 -1.58 7.70
N SER A 75 11.21 -2.13 6.70
CA SER A 75 10.61 -2.65 5.47
C SER A 75 10.57 -4.17 5.53
N TYR A 76 9.38 -4.76 5.52
CA TYR A 76 9.17 -6.20 5.51
C TYR A 76 8.65 -6.65 4.15
N ILE A 77 9.48 -7.43 3.45
CA ILE A 77 9.23 -7.90 2.10
C ILE A 77 8.83 -9.37 2.12
N PHE A 78 7.56 -9.65 1.82
CA PHE A 78 7.08 -11.03 1.70
C PHE A 78 7.51 -11.65 0.37
N THR A 79 8.23 -12.78 0.48
CA THR A 79 8.79 -13.48 -0.67
C THR A 79 9.02 -14.95 -0.37
N HIS A 80 9.00 -15.81 -1.39
CA HIS A 80 9.42 -17.20 -1.27
C HIS A 80 10.95 -17.36 -1.42
N ARG A 81 11.67 -16.29 -1.73
CA ARG A 81 13.13 -16.29 -1.94
C ARG A 81 13.84 -16.27 -0.59
N LYS A 82 14.97 -16.98 -0.49
CA LYS A 82 15.88 -16.89 0.65
C LYS A 82 16.90 -15.79 0.37
N LEU A 83 16.71 -14.65 0.96
CA LEU A 83 17.57 -13.48 0.79
C LEU A 83 18.07 -12.99 2.15
N ALA A 84 19.32 -12.52 2.18
CA ALA A 84 19.86 -11.86 3.37
C ALA A 84 19.22 -10.47 3.50
N GLY A 85 18.76 -10.14 4.70
CA GLY A 85 18.27 -8.80 5.02
C GLY A 85 19.39 -7.76 4.98
N LYS A 86 19.00 -6.51 4.96
CA LYS A 86 19.84 -5.33 5.18
C LYS A 86 19.34 -4.65 6.45
N GLU A 87 19.98 -3.58 6.87
CA GLU A 87 19.72 -2.91 8.15
C GLU A 87 18.23 -2.74 8.51
N ASN A 88 17.44 -2.17 7.60
CA ASN A 88 16.00 -1.95 7.78
C ASN A 88 15.13 -2.67 6.72
N ILE A 89 15.69 -3.66 6.00
CA ILE A 89 15.00 -4.46 5.00
C ILE A 89 15.03 -5.93 5.41
N HIS A 90 13.85 -6.47 5.70
CA HIS A 90 13.65 -7.83 6.19
C HIS A 90 12.88 -8.66 5.17
N PHE A 91 13.48 -9.73 4.66
CA PHE A 91 12.79 -10.67 3.76
C PHE A 91 12.13 -11.76 4.59
N ILE A 92 10.81 -11.90 4.46
CA ILE A 92 10.00 -12.80 5.27
C ILE A 92 9.32 -13.85 4.39
N GLN A 93 9.26 -15.07 4.92
CA GLN A 93 8.50 -16.19 4.38
C GLN A 93 7.35 -16.51 5.35
N GLY A 94 6.29 -17.15 4.85
CA GLY A 94 5.19 -17.64 5.66
C GLY A 94 3.86 -16.91 5.44
N ASP A 95 2.93 -17.11 6.36
CA ASP A 95 1.59 -16.52 6.29
C ASP A 95 1.64 -15.03 6.66
N ILE A 96 1.24 -14.19 5.69
CA ILE A 96 1.23 -12.75 5.87
C ILE A 96 0.25 -12.31 6.97
N CYS A 97 -0.91 -12.94 7.05
CA CYS A 97 -1.94 -12.56 8.02
C CYS A 97 -1.46 -12.81 9.45
N GLU A 98 -0.85 -13.97 9.71
CA GLU A 98 -0.29 -14.29 11.02
C GLU A 98 0.87 -13.35 11.39
N SER A 99 1.72 -13.03 10.41
CA SER A 99 2.84 -12.09 10.61
C SER A 99 2.34 -10.69 10.97
N ILE A 100 1.35 -10.16 10.25
CA ILE A 100 0.77 -8.84 10.55
C ILE A 100 0.03 -8.83 11.88
N LEU A 101 -0.72 -9.89 12.20
CA LEU A 101 -1.39 -10.01 13.51
C LEU A 101 -0.40 -10.07 14.67
N HIS A 102 0.77 -10.69 14.47
CA HIS A 102 1.86 -10.65 15.44
C HIS A 102 2.42 -9.24 15.60
N MET A 103 2.82 -8.59 14.50
CA MET A 103 3.37 -7.23 14.50
C MET A 103 2.40 -6.20 15.11
N LYS A 104 1.10 -6.38 14.90
CA LYS A 104 0.04 -5.53 15.46
C LYS A 104 0.03 -5.50 16.99
N ARG A 105 0.53 -6.54 17.64
CA ARG A 105 0.60 -6.67 19.11
C ARG A 105 1.87 -6.07 19.72
N LEU A 106 2.88 -5.83 18.90
CA LEU A 106 4.13 -5.22 19.35
C LEU A 106 3.94 -3.71 19.59
N GLU A 107 4.88 -3.09 20.29
CA GLU A 107 4.96 -1.63 20.40
C GLU A 107 5.44 -1.02 19.09
N GLY A 108 5.05 0.22 18.82
CA GLY A 108 5.41 0.98 17.63
C GLY A 108 4.27 1.84 17.09
N LYS A 109 4.56 2.55 16.01
CA LYS A 109 3.58 3.34 15.24
C LYS A 109 2.72 2.43 14.36
N GLY A 110 2.08 2.99 13.33
CA GLY A 110 1.27 2.26 12.36
C GLY A 110 2.09 1.34 11.44
N ILE A 111 1.40 0.36 10.90
CA ILE A 111 1.90 -0.57 9.88
C ILE A 111 1.24 -0.21 8.56
N TRP A 112 2.04 0.17 7.56
CA TRP A 112 1.57 0.49 6.23
C TRP A 112 1.61 -0.74 5.31
N ILE A 113 0.47 -1.12 4.77
CA ILE A 113 0.38 -2.09 3.68
C ILE A 113 0.52 -1.34 2.36
N CYS A 114 1.72 -1.43 1.78
CA CYS A 114 2.07 -0.77 0.52
C CYS A 114 1.55 -1.52 -0.72
N GLY A 115 1.55 -2.85 -0.67
CA GLY A 115 1.07 -3.67 -1.78
C GLY A 115 2.02 -4.82 -2.15
N GLY A 116 1.91 -5.53 -3.29
CA GLY A 116 0.83 -5.51 -4.29
C GLY A 116 -0.43 -6.28 -3.91
N ALA A 117 -1.23 -6.62 -4.92
CA ALA A 117 -2.53 -7.25 -4.73
C ALA A 117 -2.48 -8.55 -3.93
N ASP A 118 -1.49 -9.39 -4.16
CA ASP A 118 -1.31 -10.67 -3.44
C ASP A 118 -1.04 -10.49 -1.94
N ILE A 119 -0.50 -9.34 -1.56
CA ILE A 119 -0.31 -8.95 -0.15
C ILE A 119 -1.60 -8.40 0.45
N ILE A 120 -2.30 -7.56 -0.30
CA ILE A 120 -3.49 -6.84 0.17
C ILE A 120 -4.69 -7.79 0.30
N GLN A 121 -4.91 -8.65 -0.68
CA GLN A 121 -6.11 -9.48 -0.76
C GLN A 121 -6.34 -10.38 0.46
N PRO A 122 -5.37 -11.17 0.96
CA PRO A 122 -5.55 -11.98 2.16
C PRO A 122 -5.88 -11.14 3.41
N LEU A 123 -5.30 -9.94 3.52
CA LEU A 123 -5.54 -9.04 4.65
C LEU A 123 -6.95 -8.44 4.62
N ILE A 124 -7.48 -8.15 3.43
CA ILE A 124 -8.89 -7.74 3.25
C ILE A 124 -9.83 -8.90 3.59
N GLU A 125 -9.53 -10.11 3.12
CA GLU A 125 -10.37 -11.29 3.33
C GLU A 125 -10.50 -11.66 4.81
N ARG A 126 -9.39 -11.56 5.57
CA ARG A 126 -9.36 -11.83 7.02
C ARG A 126 -9.68 -10.61 7.87
N ASP A 127 -10.07 -9.50 7.25
CA ASP A 127 -10.48 -8.27 7.93
C ASP A 127 -9.42 -7.70 8.91
N ILE A 128 -8.15 -7.70 8.46
CA ILE A 128 -6.99 -7.29 9.27
C ILE A 128 -6.70 -5.80 9.14
N ILE A 129 -7.07 -5.19 8.01
CA ILE A 129 -6.84 -3.77 7.73
C ILE A 129 -7.81 -2.92 8.54
N ASP A 130 -7.27 -1.99 9.34
CA ASP A 130 -8.07 -1.08 10.18
C ASP A 130 -8.47 0.20 9.44
N THR A 131 -7.57 0.71 8.59
CA THR A 131 -7.76 1.98 7.85
C THR A 131 -7.45 1.77 6.36
N TYR A 132 -8.34 2.25 5.52
CA TYR A 132 -8.19 2.27 4.05
C TYR A 132 -8.00 3.71 3.62
N HIS A 133 -6.82 4.05 3.14
CA HIS A 133 -6.48 5.33 2.55
C HIS A 133 -6.24 5.12 1.06
N ILE A 134 -7.22 5.48 0.24
CA ILE A 134 -7.23 5.20 -1.18
C ILE A 134 -7.13 6.52 -1.94
N SER A 135 -6.06 6.69 -2.72
CA SER A 135 -5.87 7.82 -3.63
C SER A 135 -6.42 7.44 -5.01
N VAL A 136 -7.53 8.03 -5.40
CA VAL A 136 -8.13 7.80 -6.72
C VAL A 136 -7.49 8.74 -7.72
N ILE A 137 -6.74 8.16 -8.66
CA ILE A 137 -6.07 8.89 -9.74
C ILE A 137 -7.08 9.18 -10.87
N PRO A 138 -7.05 10.36 -11.50
CA PRO A 138 -8.04 10.77 -12.51
C PRO A 138 -7.82 10.09 -13.87
N ILE A 139 -7.83 8.76 -13.89
CA ILE A 139 -7.64 7.92 -15.09
C ILE A 139 -8.54 6.69 -15.04
N ILE A 140 -8.99 6.23 -16.20
CA ILE A 140 -9.62 4.93 -16.43
C ILE A 140 -8.62 4.08 -17.22
N LEU A 141 -8.16 2.97 -16.64
CA LEU A 141 -7.20 2.06 -17.29
C LEU A 141 -7.88 1.03 -18.20
N GLY A 142 -9.14 0.69 -17.94
CA GLY A 142 -9.90 -0.32 -18.67
C GLY A 142 -9.50 -1.77 -18.34
N ASN A 143 -8.24 -2.00 -17.98
CA ASN A 143 -7.74 -3.30 -17.52
C ASN A 143 -6.45 -3.14 -16.72
N GLY A 144 -6.10 -4.16 -15.93
CA GLY A 144 -4.91 -4.12 -15.07
C GLY A 144 -5.00 -5.08 -13.91
N ILE A 145 -4.21 -4.82 -12.88
CA ILE A 145 -4.21 -5.53 -11.60
C ILE A 145 -5.23 -4.84 -10.69
N SER A 146 -6.34 -5.51 -10.39
CA SER A 146 -7.41 -4.94 -9.57
C SER A 146 -6.99 -4.85 -8.09
N LEU A 147 -7.31 -3.72 -7.43
CA LEU A 147 -7.14 -3.57 -5.99
C LEU A 147 -8.08 -4.50 -5.22
N PHE A 148 -9.36 -4.52 -5.59
CA PHE A 148 -10.37 -5.33 -4.93
C PHE A 148 -10.72 -6.52 -5.83
N GLN A 149 -10.14 -7.66 -5.53
CA GLN A 149 -10.52 -8.93 -6.13
C GLN A 149 -11.73 -9.49 -5.36
N GLY A 150 -12.59 -10.25 -6.03
CA GLY A 150 -13.86 -10.67 -5.48
C GLY A 150 -13.80 -11.24 -4.05
N ARG A 151 -14.63 -10.72 -3.16
CA ARG A 151 -14.80 -11.16 -1.77
C ARG A 151 -16.03 -12.07 -1.63
N LYS A 152 -15.95 -13.04 -0.71
CA LYS A 152 -17.11 -13.89 -0.35
C LYS A 152 -18.18 -13.12 0.42
N ALA A 153 -17.80 -12.08 1.17
CA ALA A 153 -18.70 -11.26 1.97
C ALA A 153 -18.40 -9.77 1.83
N SER A 154 -19.42 -8.92 1.94
CA SER A 154 -19.24 -7.47 1.93
C SER A 154 -18.57 -6.98 3.22
N LEU A 155 -17.74 -5.95 3.10
CA LEU A 155 -17.15 -5.22 4.23
C LEU A 155 -17.75 -3.81 4.27
N LYS A 156 -18.39 -3.48 5.41
CA LYS A 156 -18.96 -2.15 5.61
C LYS A 156 -17.89 -1.21 6.16
N LEU A 157 -17.72 -0.07 5.51
CA LEU A 157 -16.76 0.95 5.89
C LEU A 157 -17.50 2.23 6.33
N LYS A 158 -16.81 3.05 7.12
CA LYS A 158 -17.21 4.38 7.52
C LYS A 158 -16.23 5.39 6.94
N LEU A 159 -16.73 6.36 6.15
CA LEU A 159 -15.91 7.47 5.66
C LEU A 159 -15.46 8.33 6.85
N MET A 160 -14.18 8.59 6.94
CA MET A 160 -13.54 9.41 7.97
C MET A 160 -13.15 10.78 7.42
N ALA A 161 -12.60 10.83 6.21
CA ALA A 161 -12.22 12.05 5.52
C ALA A 161 -12.17 11.84 4.01
N SER A 162 -12.29 12.92 3.26
CA SER A 162 -11.96 12.99 1.83
C SER A 162 -11.26 14.31 1.55
N GLU A 163 -10.25 14.29 0.69
CA GLU A 163 -9.47 15.45 0.27
C GLU A 163 -9.20 15.34 -1.23
N SER A 164 -9.20 16.47 -1.94
CA SER A 164 -8.86 16.47 -3.37
C SER A 164 -7.77 17.50 -3.65
N TYR A 165 -6.80 17.13 -4.46
CA TYR A 165 -5.71 17.98 -4.93
C TYR A 165 -5.22 17.49 -6.29
N ASN A 166 -4.90 18.39 -7.18
CA ASN A 166 -4.42 18.08 -8.54
C ASN A 166 -5.23 16.98 -9.27
N GLY A 167 -6.57 16.97 -9.09
CA GLY A 167 -7.46 15.97 -9.67
C GLY A 167 -7.45 14.60 -8.98
N ILE A 168 -6.52 14.34 -8.07
CA ILE A 168 -6.49 13.17 -7.21
C ILE A 168 -7.52 13.34 -6.09
N THR A 169 -8.23 12.29 -5.75
CA THR A 169 -9.14 12.28 -4.60
C THR A 169 -8.75 11.20 -3.62
N ASP A 170 -8.39 11.61 -2.41
CA ASP A 170 -8.13 10.72 -1.30
C ASP A 170 -9.41 10.39 -0.54
N LEU A 171 -9.59 9.12 -0.26
CA LEU A 171 -10.71 8.59 0.50
C LEU A 171 -10.17 7.81 1.69
N ILE A 172 -10.48 8.27 2.90
CA ILE A 172 -10.04 7.62 4.14
C ILE A 172 -11.24 6.96 4.80
N TYR A 173 -11.19 5.64 4.91
CA TYR A 173 -12.21 4.83 5.55
C TYR A 173 -11.65 4.03 6.72
N LYS A 174 -12.52 3.73 7.69
CA LYS A 174 -12.30 2.72 8.74
C LYS A 174 -13.37 1.65 8.68
N ARG A 175 -13.08 0.50 9.27
CA ARG A 175 -14.10 -0.53 9.49
C ARG A 175 -15.23 0.05 10.37
N ARG A 176 -16.43 -0.44 10.11
CA ARG A 176 -17.60 -0.21 10.98
C ARG A 176 -17.59 -1.12 12.17
#